data_268e4d69272545beecaf41059b160b35
#
_entry.id   268e4d69272545beecaf41059b160b35
#
_cell.length_a   1.000
_cell.length_b   1.000
_cell.length_c   1.000
_cell.angle_alpha   90.00
_cell.angle_beta   90.00
_cell.angle_gamma   90.00
#
_symmetry.space_group_name_H-M   'P 1'
#
loop_
_entity.id
_entity.type
_entity.pdbx_description
1 polymer ?
#
loop_
_entity_poly.entity_id
_entity_poly.type
_entity_poly.pdbx_seq_one_letter_code
_entity_poly.pdbx_strand_id
1 'polypeptide(L)'
;MRKIEKRTVICMALAILLAAGMAVFLIKYFAEGGKWASSAFNRHLYDSNGILISGRVLDRDGDVLSDVEGGKRTYYDNVTVRKATLHAVGDLYGKIGTGALNAFADKLTDFDLINGAFGAEQGSDLYLTIDGRYNYEAYQALNGHAGTVAVYDY
;
A
#
# COMPACT_ATOMS: atom_id res chain seq x y z
N MET A 1 22.06 -53.54 -4.10
CA MET A 1 22.15 -52.40 -5.05
C MET A 1 20.80 -51.70 -5.29
N ARG A 2 19.75 -52.35 -5.76
CA ARG A 2 18.43 -51.70 -6.07
C ARG A 2 17.81 -50.88 -4.90
N LYS A 3 18.04 -51.19 -3.63
CA LYS A 3 17.51 -50.42 -2.49
C LYS A 3 18.25 -49.10 -2.30
N ILE A 4 19.55 -49.06 -2.54
CA ILE A 4 20.37 -47.83 -2.44
C ILE A 4 20.02 -46.90 -3.57
N GLU A 5 19.93 -47.39 -4.80
CA GLU A 5 19.54 -46.61 -5.98
C GLU A 5 18.18 -45.95 -5.81
N LYS A 6 17.16 -46.67 -5.31
CA LYS A 6 15.83 -46.11 -5.05
C LYS A 6 15.89 -45.00 -3.99
N ARG A 7 16.67 -45.18 -2.93
CA ARG A 7 16.82 -44.11 -1.89
C ARG A 7 17.52 -42.87 -2.44
N THR A 8 18.56 -43.07 -3.26
CA THR A 8 19.26 -41.95 -3.91
C THR A 8 18.34 -41.19 -4.85
N VAL A 9 17.52 -41.87 -5.66
CA VAL A 9 16.54 -41.21 -6.53
C VAL A 9 15.50 -40.41 -5.71
N ILE A 10 15.00 -40.97 -4.62
CA ILE A 10 14.07 -40.29 -3.73
C ILE A 10 14.72 -39.03 -3.11
N CYS A 11 15.94 -39.15 -2.60
CA CYS A 11 16.67 -38.01 -2.03
C CYS A 11 16.92 -36.94 -3.08
N MET A 12 17.27 -37.31 -4.30
CA MET A 12 17.47 -36.36 -5.40
C MET A 12 16.16 -35.65 -5.80
N ALA A 13 15.05 -36.41 -5.86
CA ALA A 13 13.74 -35.82 -6.12
C ALA A 13 13.32 -34.81 -5.05
N LEU A 14 13.54 -35.14 -3.78
CA LEU A 14 13.29 -34.24 -2.64
C LEU A 14 14.17 -32.98 -2.68
N ALA A 15 15.45 -33.14 -3.03
CA ALA A 15 16.37 -32.00 -3.19
C ALA A 15 15.94 -31.06 -4.31
N ILE A 16 15.51 -31.60 -5.46
CA ILE A 16 14.98 -30.83 -6.58
C ILE A 16 13.69 -30.09 -6.19
N LEU A 17 12.80 -30.77 -5.47
CA LEU A 17 11.54 -30.18 -5.00
C LEU A 17 11.79 -29.04 -4.00
N LEU A 18 12.76 -29.22 -3.09
CA LEU A 18 13.18 -28.18 -2.16
C LEU A 18 13.78 -26.97 -2.90
N ALA A 19 14.67 -27.22 -3.88
CA ALA A 19 15.27 -26.16 -4.69
C ALA A 19 14.21 -25.38 -5.49
N ALA A 20 13.25 -26.09 -6.09
CA ALA A 20 12.13 -25.47 -6.79
C ALA A 20 11.25 -24.61 -5.85
N GLY A 21 10.92 -25.11 -4.65
CA GLY A 21 10.20 -24.38 -3.63
C GLY A 21 10.93 -23.11 -3.20
N MET A 22 12.26 -23.20 -3.01
CA MET A 22 13.09 -22.06 -2.67
C MET A 22 13.15 -21.00 -3.78
N ALA A 23 13.21 -21.43 -5.04
CA ALA A 23 13.15 -20.53 -6.19
C ALA A 23 11.82 -19.77 -6.25
N VAL A 24 10.69 -20.47 -6.06
CA VAL A 24 9.35 -19.83 -6.01
C VAL A 24 9.26 -18.85 -4.85
N PHE A 25 9.79 -19.21 -3.67
CA PHE A 25 9.82 -18.32 -2.52
C PHE A 25 10.62 -17.04 -2.81
N LEU A 26 11.81 -17.16 -3.39
CA LEU A 26 12.64 -16.01 -3.75
C LEU A 26 11.92 -15.09 -4.75
N ILE A 27 11.30 -15.67 -5.79
CA ILE A 27 10.52 -14.88 -6.76
C ILE A 27 9.40 -14.10 -6.07
N LYS A 28 8.64 -14.76 -5.18
CA LYS A 28 7.58 -14.09 -4.42
C LYS A 28 8.13 -13.05 -3.44
N TYR A 29 9.24 -13.33 -2.80
CA TYR A 29 9.89 -12.38 -1.89
C TYR A 29 10.30 -11.10 -2.62
N PHE A 30 10.89 -11.19 -3.80
CA PHE A 30 11.25 -10.02 -4.60
C PHE A 30 10.02 -9.29 -5.18
N ALA A 31 8.98 -10.02 -5.55
CA ALA A 31 7.78 -9.44 -6.16
C ALA A 31 6.82 -8.79 -5.15
N GLU A 32 6.69 -9.36 -3.96
CA GLU A 32 5.68 -9.00 -2.97
C GLU A 32 6.27 -8.48 -1.64
N GLY A 33 7.59 -8.52 -1.48
CA GLY A 33 8.27 -8.18 -0.22
C GLY A 33 7.95 -6.76 0.26
N GLY A 34 7.89 -5.78 -0.65
CA GLY A 34 7.50 -4.41 -0.34
C GLY A 34 6.09 -4.31 0.27
N LYS A 35 5.13 -5.05 -0.30
CA LYS A 35 3.75 -5.07 0.22
C LYS A 35 3.65 -5.70 1.61
N TRP A 36 4.42 -6.75 1.85
CA TRP A 36 4.44 -7.39 3.17
C TRP A 36 5.09 -6.49 4.23
N ALA A 37 6.18 -5.84 3.85
CA ALA A 37 6.92 -4.96 4.72
C ALA A 37 6.14 -3.70 5.07
N SER A 38 5.42 -3.11 4.12
CA SER A 38 4.65 -1.87 4.30
C SER A 38 3.26 -2.07 4.93
N SER A 39 2.94 -3.28 5.42
CA SER A 39 1.71 -3.50 6.18
C SER A 39 1.67 -2.61 7.43
N ALA A 40 0.53 -1.93 7.67
CA ALA A 40 0.31 -1.03 8.80
C ALA A 40 0.55 -1.67 10.19
N PHE A 41 0.55 -2.99 10.27
CA PHE A 41 0.81 -3.74 11.50
C PHE A 41 2.30 -3.99 11.75
N ASN A 42 3.17 -3.66 10.80
CA ASN A 42 4.61 -3.88 10.94
C ASN A 42 5.25 -2.75 11.74
N ARG A 43 5.96 -3.11 12.81
CA ARG A 43 6.61 -2.17 13.72
C ARG A 43 7.69 -1.32 13.08
N HIS A 44 8.33 -1.77 12.01
CA HIS A 44 9.40 -1.02 11.33
C HIS A 44 8.88 0.16 10.51
N LEU A 45 7.57 0.31 10.34
CA LEU A 45 6.96 1.51 9.77
C LEU A 45 6.91 2.66 10.78
N TYR A 46 7.23 2.39 12.04
CA TYR A 46 7.21 3.35 13.12
C TYR A 46 8.63 3.57 13.63
N ASP A 47 8.96 4.80 13.98
CA ASP A 47 10.22 5.11 14.64
C ASP A 47 10.30 4.52 16.07
N SER A 48 11.42 4.75 16.76
CA SER A 48 11.63 4.30 18.15
C SER A 48 10.62 4.88 19.14
N ASN A 49 9.94 5.98 18.78
CA ASN A 49 8.91 6.66 19.58
C ASN A 49 7.49 6.20 19.21
N GLY A 50 7.35 5.28 18.26
CA GLY A 50 6.05 4.82 17.77
C GLY A 50 5.38 5.79 16.79
N ILE A 51 6.15 6.68 16.16
CA ILE A 51 5.70 7.65 15.16
C ILE A 51 5.68 6.97 13.80
N LEU A 52 4.55 7.02 13.10
CA LEU A 52 4.41 6.49 11.74
C LEU A 52 5.26 7.31 10.77
N ILE A 53 6.09 6.65 9.98
CA ILE A 53 6.86 7.24 8.89
C ILE A 53 6.16 6.88 7.59
N SER A 54 5.60 7.88 6.89
CA SER A 54 4.93 7.68 5.61
C SER A 54 4.71 9.01 4.91
N GLY A 55 4.83 9.02 3.59
CA GLY A 55 4.55 10.19 2.77
C GLY A 55 3.07 10.59 2.73
N ARG A 56 2.81 11.68 2.06
CA ARG A 56 1.48 12.27 1.88
C ARG A 56 0.78 11.69 0.66
N VAL A 57 -0.55 11.73 0.69
CA VAL A 57 -1.39 11.48 -0.48
C VAL A 57 -2.02 12.82 -0.89
N LEU A 58 -1.73 13.25 -2.10
CA LEU A 58 -2.17 14.51 -2.67
C LEU A 58 -3.11 14.26 -3.85
N ASP A 59 -3.96 15.21 -4.15
CA ASP A 59 -4.76 15.20 -5.37
C ASP A 59 -3.93 15.70 -6.58
N ARG A 60 -4.58 15.83 -7.74
CA ARG A 60 -3.92 16.27 -8.98
C ARG A 60 -3.36 17.71 -8.91
N ASP A 61 -3.93 18.55 -8.07
CA ASP A 61 -3.55 19.96 -7.93
C ASP A 61 -2.58 20.19 -6.77
N GLY A 62 -2.27 19.14 -6.01
CA GLY A 62 -1.35 19.17 -4.87
C GLY A 62 -2.04 19.42 -3.52
N ASP A 63 -3.38 19.38 -3.47
CA ASP A 63 -4.11 19.46 -2.20
C ASP A 63 -3.92 18.17 -1.40
N VAL A 64 -3.58 18.30 -0.12
CA VAL A 64 -3.27 17.17 0.75
C VAL A 64 -4.55 16.46 1.18
N LEU A 65 -4.76 15.25 0.67
CA LEU A 65 -5.90 14.40 1.03
C LEU A 65 -5.63 13.56 2.29
N SER A 66 -4.38 13.20 2.53
CA SER A 66 -3.95 12.50 3.75
C SER A 66 -2.48 12.78 4.04
N ASP A 67 -2.17 13.02 5.32
CA ASP A 67 -0.82 13.32 5.83
C ASP A 67 -0.51 12.49 7.09
N VAL A 68 0.70 12.64 7.61
CA VAL A 68 1.11 12.14 8.93
C VAL A 68 1.46 13.32 9.81
N GLU A 69 0.60 13.63 10.76
CA GLU A 69 0.82 14.69 11.76
C GLU A 69 0.93 14.10 13.15
N GLY A 70 1.96 14.50 13.88
CA GLY A 70 2.22 13.98 15.22
C GLY A 70 2.34 12.46 15.28
N GLY A 71 2.83 11.84 14.19
CA GLY A 71 3.04 10.39 14.09
C GLY A 71 1.77 9.57 13.85
N LYS A 72 0.67 10.22 13.49
CA LYS A 72 -0.60 9.57 13.16
C LYS A 72 -1.07 9.99 11.79
N ARG A 73 -1.70 9.05 11.07
CA ARG A 73 -2.33 9.36 9.78
C ARG A 73 -3.51 10.30 10.00
N THR A 74 -3.49 11.43 9.32
CA THR A 74 -4.56 12.42 9.25
C THR A 74 -5.18 12.43 7.85
N TYR A 75 -6.37 13.00 7.74
CA TYR A 75 -7.12 13.07 6.49
C TYR A 75 -7.65 14.49 6.34
N TYR A 76 -8.04 14.85 5.11
CA TYR A 76 -8.55 16.16 4.77
C TYR A 76 -9.56 16.69 5.80
N ASP A 77 -9.43 17.96 6.22
CA ASP A 77 -10.23 18.53 7.33
C ASP A 77 -11.73 18.55 7.03
N ASN A 78 -12.10 18.91 5.80
CA ASN A 78 -13.50 18.90 5.39
C ASN A 78 -14.03 17.46 5.30
N VAL A 79 -15.00 17.14 6.15
CA VAL A 79 -15.60 15.80 6.25
C VAL A 79 -16.24 15.34 4.94
N THR A 80 -16.78 16.27 4.14
CA THR A 80 -17.42 15.94 2.85
C THR A 80 -16.38 15.56 1.82
N VAL A 81 -15.28 16.30 1.68
CA VAL A 81 -14.15 15.94 0.81
C VAL A 81 -13.57 14.61 1.23
N ARG A 82 -13.35 14.41 2.52
CA ARG A 82 -12.85 13.15 3.07
C ARG A 82 -13.74 11.96 2.71
N LYS A 83 -15.07 12.11 2.80
CA LYS A 83 -16.02 11.06 2.39
C LYS A 83 -16.02 10.83 0.87
N ALA A 84 -15.96 11.91 0.10
CA ALA A 84 -15.97 11.87 -1.36
C ALA A 84 -14.72 11.19 -1.95
N THR A 85 -13.56 11.36 -1.31
CA THR A 85 -12.27 10.80 -1.74
C THR A 85 -11.90 9.50 -1.03
N LEU A 86 -12.73 9.01 -0.10
CA LEU A 86 -12.41 7.90 0.80
C LEU A 86 -11.93 6.64 0.08
N HIS A 87 -12.60 6.22 -1.00
CA HIS A 87 -12.23 5.02 -1.74
C HIS A 87 -10.95 5.17 -2.56
N ALA A 88 -10.62 6.40 -2.96
CA ALA A 88 -9.38 6.69 -3.68
C ALA A 88 -8.18 6.77 -2.72
N VAL A 89 -8.35 7.39 -1.57
CA VAL A 89 -7.30 7.52 -0.54
C VAL A 89 -7.13 6.21 0.24
N GLY A 90 -8.23 5.61 0.68
CA GLY A 90 -8.23 4.41 1.50
C GLY A 90 -8.02 4.68 2.98
N ASP A 91 -7.73 3.62 3.71
CA ASP A 91 -7.39 3.68 5.13
C ASP A 91 -6.09 2.94 5.45
N LEU A 92 -5.45 3.32 6.55
CA LEU A 92 -4.16 2.74 6.96
C LEU A 92 -4.26 1.23 7.25
N TYR A 93 -5.40 0.75 7.75
CA TYR A 93 -5.57 -0.64 8.18
C TYR A 93 -6.15 -1.57 7.11
N GLY A 94 -6.34 -1.06 5.89
CA GLY A 94 -6.83 -1.84 4.77
C GLY A 94 -8.31 -2.26 4.86
N LYS A 95 -9.12 -1.60 5.67
CA LYS A 95 -10.58 -1.80 5.70
C LYS A 95 -11.20 -1.39 4.36
N ILE A 96 -10.59 -0.39 3.71
CA ILE A 96 -10.86 0.02 2.33
C ILE A 96 -9.72 -0.49 1.46
N GLY A 97 -9.81 -1.73 1.01
CA GLY A 97 -8.71 -2.44 0.35
C GLY A 97 -8.27 -1.89 -1.01
N THR A 98 -8.99 -0.93 -1.58
CA THR A 98 -8.73 -0.37 -2.91
C THR A 98 -8.03 0.98 -2.89
N GLY A 99 -7.85 1.61 -1.74
CA GLY A 99 -7.30 2.95 -1.63
C GLY A 99 -5.79 3.04 -1.85
N ALA A 100 -5.33 4.25 -2.16
CA ALA A 100 -3.94 4.58 -2.40
C ALA A 100 -3.00 4.20 -1.24
N LEU A 101 -3.45 4.41 0.00
CA LEU A 101 -2.71 4.05 1.21
C LEU A 101 -2.37 2.56 1.29
N ASN A 102 -3.16 1.70 0.64
CA ASN A 102 -2.95 0.26 0.59
C ASN A 102 -2.21 -0.17 -0.67
N ALA A 103 -2.64 0.36 -1.82
CA ALA A 103 -2.10 -0.03 -3.12
C ALA A 103 -0.63 0.42 -3.32
N PHE A 104 -0.25 1.55 -2.71
CA PHE A 104 1.07 2.17 -2.84
C PHE A 104 1.79 2.33 -1.49
N ALA A 105 1.46 1.46 -0.51
CA ALA A 105 2.05 1.52 0.81
C ALA A 105 3.59 1.44 0.79
N ASP A 106 4.15 0.62 -0.10
CA ASP A 106 5.59 0.48 -0.31
C ASP A 106 6.26 1.77 -0.82
N LYS A 107 5.55 2.55 -1.65
CA LYS A 107 6.03 3.87 -2.13
C LYS A 107 5.94 4.94 -1.06
N LEU A 108 4.81 4.98 -0.36
CA LEU A 108 4.59 5.93 0.73
C LEU A 108 5.58 5.76 1.89
N THR A 109 6.08 4.55 2.12
CA THR A 109 7.07 4.26 3.16
C THR A 109 8.50 4.30 2.64
N ASP A 110 8.71 4.52 1.33
CA ASP A 110 10.01 4.49 0.65
C ASP A 110 10.80 3.20 0.95
N PHE A 111 10.07 2.07 0.92
CA PHE A 111 10.63 0.77 1.24
C PHE A 111 11.57 0.27 0.15
N ASP A 112 12.81 -0.02 0.52
CA ASP A 112 13.78 -0.76 -0.30
C ASP A 112 14.00 -2.16 0.29
N LEU A 113 14.03 -3.18 -0.58
CA LEU A 113 14.20 -4.57 -0.17
C LEU A 113 15.56 -4.84 0.51
N ILE A 114 16.59 -4.07 0.19
CA ILE A 114 17.95 -4.23 0.71
C ILE A 114 18.15 -3.39 1.96
N ASN A 115 17.66 -2.15 1.95
CA ASN A 115 17.89 -1.16 3.00
C ASN A 115 16.72 -1.04 3.99
N GLY A 116 15.57 -1.65 3.69
CA GLY A 116 14.36 -1.56 4.53
C GLY A 116 13.62 -0.24 4.35
N ALA A 117 12.83 0.16 5.34
CA ALA A 117 12.04 1.40 5.35
C ALA A 117 12.85 2.60 5.89
N PHE A 118 14.10 2.80 5.45
CA PHE A 118 15.03 3.77 6.04
C PHE A 118 15.53 4.84 5.07
N GLY A 119 14.81 5.15 4.01
CA GLY A 119 15.33 6.07 2.98
C GLY A 119 15.07 7.55 3.26
N ALA A 120 13.90 7.91 3.77
CA ALA A 120 13.52 9.30 3.97
C ALA A 120 12.87 9.52 5.34
N GLU A 121 13.14 10.66 5.95
CA GLU A 121 12.54 11.05 7.24
C GLU A 121 11.00 11.16 7.18
N GLN A 122 10.40 11.20 5.98
CA GLN A 122 8.96 11.43 5.78
C GLN A 122 8.29 10.49 4.76
N GLY A 123 9.01 9.54 4.14
CA GLY A 123 8.48 8.75 3.02
C GLY A 123 8.29 9.58 1.74
N SER A 124 7.77 8.95 0.67
CA SER A 124 7.55 9.60 -0.63
C SER A 124 6.10 10.04 -0.80
N ASP A 125 5.91 11.25 -1.34
CA ASP A 125 4.57 11.77 -1.64
C ASP A 125 3.94 11.06 -2.86
N LEU A 126 2.65 10.81 -2.78
CA LEU A 126 1.87 10.17 -3.82
C LEU A 126 0.83 11.15 -4.39
N TYR A 127 0.94 11.48 -5.67
CA TYR A 127 -0.03 12.29 -6.38
C TYR A 127 -1.07 11.42 -7.07
N LEU A 128 -2.35 11.64 -6.74
CA LEU A 128 -3.48 11.00 -7.39
C LEU A 128 -3.93 11.83 -8.60
N THR A 129 -4.60 11.18 -9.54
CA THR A 129 -5.19 11.84 -10.70
C THR A 129 -6.56 12.46 -10.42
N ILE A 130 -7.13 12.21 -9.25
CA ILE A 130 -8.43 12.78 -8.85
C ILE A 130 -8.28 14.25 -8.44
N ASP A 131 -9.36 15.01 -8.55
CA ASP A 131 -9.51 16.38 -8.07
C ASP A 131 -10.48 16.38 -6.88
N GLY A 132 -10.02 16.85 -5.73
CA GLY A 132 -10.80 16.88 -4.50
C GLY A 132 -12.07 17.71 -4.60
N ARG A 133 -12.02 18.81 -5.37
CA ARG A 133 -13.16 19.74 -5.60
C ARG A 133 -14.25 19.06 -6.43
N TYR A 134 -13.89 18.40 -7.55
CA TYR A 134 -14.86 17.68 -8.36
C TYR A 134 -15.48 16.52 -7.60
N ASN A 135 -14.71 15.82 -6.80
CA ASN A 135 -15.23 14.76 -5.92
C ASN A 135 -16.20 15.34 -4.88
N TYR A 136 -15.89 16.51 -4.30
CA TYR A 136 -16.78 17.21 -3.37
C TYR A 136 -18.12 17.54 -4.02
N GLU A 137 -18.10 18.19 -5.20
CA GLU A 137 -19.32 18.57 -5.92
C GLU A 137 -20.14 17.34 -6.35
N ALA A 138 -19.48 16.29 -6.84
CA ALA A 138 -20.14 15.03 -7.17
C ALA A 138 -20.83 14.39 -5.96
N TYR A 139 -20.15 14.40 -4.81
CA TYR A 139 -20.73 13.87 -3.57
C TYR A 139 -21.93 14.70 -3.09
N GLN A 140 -21.86 16.02 -3.21
CA GLN A 140 -22.98 16.92 -2.90
C GLN A 140 -24.17 16.70 -3.85
N ALA A 141 -23.91 16.52 -5.15
CA ALA A 141 -24.93 16.27 -6.15
C ALA A 141 -25.72 14.95 -5.88
N LEU A 142 -25.07 13.95 -5.31
CA LEU A 142 -25.72 12.71 -4.89
C LEU A 142 -26.71 12.92 -3.71
N ASN A 143 -26.51 13.97 -2.91
CA ASN A 143 -27.39 14.36 -1.81
C ASN A 143 -27.89 13.20 -0.94
N GLY A 144 -26.99 12.27 -0.59
CA GLY A 144 -27.30 11.08 0.21
C GLY A 144 -27.93 9.91 -0.55
N HIS A 145 -28.17 10.05 -1.85
CA HIS A 145 -28.63 8.96 -2.69
C HIS A 145 -27.47 8.05 -3.12
N ALA A 146 -27.77 6.76 -3.31
CA ALA A 146 -26.82 5.84 -3.95
C ALA A 146 -26.87 6.06 -5.47
N GLY A 147 -25.69 6.24 -6.08
CA GLY A 147 -25.63 6.50 -7.53
C GLY A 147 -24.19 6.73 -8.00
N THR A 148 -24.06 7.11 -9.26
CA THR A 148 -22.79 7.45 -9.91
C THR A 148 -22.92 8.83 -10.53
N VAL A 149 -21.88 9.65 -10.37
CA VAL A 149 -21.74 10.94 -11.04
C VAL A 149 -20.60 10.81 -12.05
N ALA A 150 -20.83 11.29 -13.27
CA ALA A 150 -19.82 11.37 -14.30
C ALA A 150 -19.64 12.84 -14.73
N VAL A 151 -18.38 13.28 -14.81
CA VAL A 151 -18.01 14.61 -15.29
C VAL A 151 -17.34 14.45 -16.64
N TYR A 152 -17.82 15.18 -17.65
CA TYR A 152 -17.30 15.14 -19.00
C TYR A 152 -16.79 16.52 -19.38
N ASP A 153 -15.65 16.55 -20.04
CA ASP A 153 -15.18 17.69 -20.83
C ASP A 153 -15.60 17.47 -22.28
N TYR A 154 -16.15 18.50 -22.95
CA TYR A 154 -16.65 18.44 -24.33
C TYR A 154 -16.22 19.65 -25.14
#